data_ba410b451917a814f60f53f48d798d2d
#
_entry.id   ba410b451917a814f60f53f48d798d2d
#
_cell.length_a   1.000
_cell.length_b   1.000
_cell.length_c   1.000
_cell.angle_alpha   90.00
_cell.angle_beta   90.00
_cell.angle_gamma   90.00
#
_symmetry.space_group_name_H-M   'P 1'
#
loop_
_entity.id
_entity.type
_entity.pdbx_description
1 polymer ?
#
loop_
_entity_poly.entity_id
_entity_poly.type
_entity_poly.pdbx_seq_one_letter_code
_entity_poly.pdbx_strand_id
1 'polypeptide(L)'
;MNTIKLIHVGLGRWGFDWAQHIYPGSNDAEPVAYVDKEPEALGRAQAKLGASPSKFFPALSDAIAATDAEAVVVALPLPLHAAVVREALLAGKHVLIEKPFTQTLEEAHSLVGIAERSSRVLMVSQNYRFFAAPQAAYQFVRDAWFGQLHTVQVDFRLNAVAEGYGDRHQALPNPLLADMAVHHFDLMRMVLGEDPVELSCRAWIPRGSPYQMPPCAVIVLTFPSGVVVNYRGSWVDQAPKTPWAGRWQMDFDQGSLFWTARGDRPLVNAQDRMSIRRLNSEPESLELEPVLKYDRLGVLDAFGVAIRSGAPPAFFPSGRDNISTLSIVEAAIRSSSLSGASVKIETVH
;
A
#
# COMPACT_ATOMS: atom_id res chain seq x y z
N MET A 1 -7.31 12.07 24.44
CA MET A 1 -5.95 11.51 24.19
C MET A 1 -5.13 12.61 23.56
N ASN A 2 -3.83 12.72 23.83
CA ASN A 2 -3.02 13.77 23.20
C ASN A 2 -2.85 13.48 21.72
N THR A 3 -3.01 14.50 20.88
CA THR A 3 -2.77 14.46 19.43
C THR A 3 -1.30 14.20 19.15
N ILE A 4 -0.98 13.30 18.22
CA ILE A 4 0.39 12.99 17.81
C ILE A 4 0.92 14.15 16.97
N LYS A 5 1.98 14.78 17.43
CA LYS A 5 2.70 15.81 16.68
C LYS A 5 3.64 15.15 15.68
N LEU A 6 3.52 15.50 14.42
CA LEU A 6 4.33 14.89 13.37
C LEU A 6 4.97 15.93 12.43
N ILE A 7 6.09 15.53 11.83
CA ILE A 7 6.72 16.21 10.71
C ILE A 7 6.28 15.50 9.43
N HIS A 8 5.79 16.26 8.46
CA HIS A 8 5.48 15.73 7.12
C HIS A 8 6.61 16.03 6.16
N VAL A 9 7.19 14.99 5.54
CA VAL A 9 8.32 15.09 4.62
C VAL A 9 7.90 14.73 3.20
N GLY A 10 8.07 15.66 2.29
CA GLY A 10 7.70 15.55 0.88
C GLY A 10 6.40 16.28 0.57
N LEU A 11 6.47 17.34 -0.25
CA LEU A 11 5.34 18.17 -0.67
C LEU A 11 5.11 18.10 -2.18
N GLY A 12 5.55 17.00 -2.80
CA GLY A 12 5.18 16.62 -4.15
C GLY A 12 3.67 16.34 -4.25
N ARG A 13 3.19 15.89 -5.44
CA ARG A 13 1.75 15.65 -5.68
C ARG A 13 1.08 14.84 -4.57
N TRP A 14 1.70 13.70 -4.19
CA TRP A 14 1.10 12.77 -3.21
C TRP A 14 1.25 13.26 -1.78
N GLY A 15 2.41 13.78 -1.39
CA GLY A 15 2.61 14.35 -0.06
C GLY A 15 1.77 15.60 0.19
N PHE A 16 1.60 16.45 -0.84
CA PHE A 16 0.67 17.57 -0.73
C PHE A 16 -0.79 17.12 -0.56
N ASP A 17 -1.19 16.01 -1.21
CA ASP A 17 -2.52 15.41 -1.04
C ASP A 17 -2.73 14.90 0.41
N TRP A 18 -1.68 14.35 1.07
CA TRP A 18 -1.69 14.05 2.50
C TRP A 18 -1.98 15.29 3.34
N ALA A 19 -1.23 16.36 3.09
CA ALA A 19 -1.33 17.59 3.85
C ALA A 19 -2.71 18.26 3.70
N GLN A 20 -3.27 18.24 2.49
CA GLN A 20 -4.51 18.92 2.17
C GLN A 20 -5.77 18.13 2.53
N HIS A 21 -5.74 16.79 2.44
CA HIS A 21 -6.96 15.99 2.53
C HIS A 21 -6.98 14.97 3.66
N ILE A 22 -5.81 14.53 4.17
CA ILE A 22 -5.78 13.49 5.19
C ILE A 22 -5.72 14.09 6.59
N TYR A 23 -4.77 14.98 6.87
CA TYR A 23 -4.65 15.57 8.21
C TYR A 23 -5.89 16.34 8.67
N PRO A 24 -6.60 17.12 7.82
CA PRO A 24 -7.83 17.78 8.25
C PRO A 24 -8.95 16.82 8.68
N GLY A 25 -8.93 15.57 8.23
CA GLY A 25 -9.86 14.52 8.66
C GLY A 25 -9.47 13.76 9.92
N SER A 26 -8.29 14.05 10.49
CA SER A 26 -7.77 13.38 11.70
C SER A 26 -7.87 14.29 12.91
N ASN A 27 -8.40 13.74 14.01
CA ASN A 27 -8.34 14.37 15.34
C ASN A 27 -7.14 13.84 16.17
N ASP A 28 -6.42 12.86 15.67
CA ASP A 28 -5.43 12.08 16.38
C ASP A 28 -3.99 12.42 16.00
N ALA A 29 -3.78 13.15 14.90
CA ALA A 29 -2.47 13.54 14.41
C ALA A 29 -2.47 14.96 13.83
N GLU A 30 -1.45 15.75 14.19
CA GLU A 30 -1.27 17.14 13.76
C GLU A 30 0.13 17.35 13.17
N PRO A 31 0.24 17.85 11.91
CA PRO A 31 1.51 18.27 11.38
C PRO A 31 1.98 19.58 12.04
N VAL A 32 3.08 19.50 12.77
CA VAL A 32 3.75 20.65 13.37
C VAL A 32 4.82 21.24 12.46
N ALA A 33 5.31 20.45 11.48
CA ALA A 33 6.24 20.89 10.45
C ALA A 33 6.01 20.18 9.11
N TYR A 34 6.38 20.88 8.04
CA TYR A 34 6.40 20.41 6.65
C TYR A 34 7.80 20.56 6.08
N VAL A 35 8.31 19.53 5.44
CA VAL A 35 9.68 19.49 4.90
C VAL A 35 9.67 19.16 3.42
N ASP A 36 10.35 19.96 2.63
CA ASP A 36 10.70 19.63 1.24
C ASP A 36 11.99 20.39 0.86
N LYS A 37 12.88 19.73 0.10
CA LYS A 37 14.12 20.36 -0.36
C LYS A 37 13.90 21.41 -1.46
N GLU A 38 12.74 21.34 -2.15
CA GLU A 38 12.42 22.22 -3.28
C GLU A 38 11.68 23.47 -2.76
N PRO A 39 12.28 24.67 -2.88
CA PRO A 39 11.66 25.93 -2.42
C PRO A 39 10.29 26.19 -3.04
N GLU A 40 10.11 25.81 -4.31
CA GLU A 40 8.82 25.95 -4.99
C GLU A 40 7.72 25.06 -4.39
N ALA A 41 8.06 23.84 -3.92
CA ALA A 41 7.12 22.96 -3.26
C ALA A 41 6.70 23.53 -1.89
N LEU A 42 7.65 24.05 -1.13
CA LEU A 42 7.40 24.75 0.13
C LEU A 42 6.49 25.96 -0.06
N GLY A 43 6.81 26.85 -1.02
CA GLY A 43 6.03 28.05 -1.32
C GLY A 43 4.59 27.72 -1.76
N ARG A 44 4.41 26.71 -2.63
CA ARG A 44 3.07 26.24 -3.03
C ARG A 44 2.27 25.70 -1.85
N ALA A 45 2.91 24.89 -1.00
CA ALA A 45 2.25 24.28 0.15
C ALA A 45 1.86 25.36 1.17
N GLN A 46 2.77 26.28 1.48
CA GLN A 46 2.51 27.40 2.38
C GLN A 46 1.30 28.24 1.94
N ALA A 47 1.25 28.61 0.65
CA ALA A 47 0.15 29.41 0.10
C ALA A 47 -1.20 28.67 0.16
N LYS A 48 -1.22 27.35 -0.03
CA LYS A 48 -2.45 26.57 -0.12
C LYS A 48 -2.95 26.03 1.22
N LEU A 49 -2.05 25.70 2.16
CA LEU A 49 -2.41 25.15 3.46
C LEU A 49 -2.75 26.25 4.49
N GLY A 50 -2.39 27.51 4.23
CA GLY A 50 -2.60 28.61 5.17
C GLY A 50 -1.85 28.46 6.49
N ALA A 51 -0.83 27.58 6.54
CA ALA A 51 -0.03 27.34 7.73
C ALA A 51 1.05 28.42 7.89
N SER A 52 1.46 28.69 9.16
CA SER A 52 2.53 29.67 9.45
C SER A 52 3.82 29.34 8.67
N PRO A 53 4.52 30.35 8.10
CA PRO A 53 5.83 30.14 7.49
C PRO A 53 6.84 29.40 8.35
N SER A 54 6.76 29.55 9.67
CA SER A 54 7.63 28.90 10.65
C SER A 54 7.46 27.38 10.72
N LYS A 55 6.43 26.82 10.08
CA LYS A 55 6.21 25.37 9.98
C LYS A 55 6.90 24.73 8.75
N PHE A 56 7.57 25.50 7.89
CA PHE A 56 8.15 24.99 6.63
C PHE A 56 9.68 25.00 6.70
N PHE A 57 10.28 23.84 6.41
CA PHE A 57 11.72 23.61 6.56
C PHE A 57 12.30 22.98 5.29
N PRO A 58 13.55 23.34 4.90
CA PRO A 58 14.22 22.73 3.75
C PRO A 58 14.80 21.33 4.06
N ALA A 59 15.09 21.02 5.32
CA ALA A 59 15.69 19.77 5.75
C ALA A 59 14.95 19.16 6.97
N LEU A 60 14.96 17.82 7.06
CA LEU A 60 14.32 17.09 8.18
C LEU A 60 15.02 17.40 9.51
N SER A 61 16.35 17.46 9.52
CA SER A 61 17.15 17.83 10.70
C SER A 61 16.71 19.15 11.34
N ASP A 62 16.43 20.17 10.51
CA ASP A 62 15.99 21.47 10.97
C ASP A 62 14.62 21.42 11.62
N ALA A 63 13.69 20.69 11.00
CA ALA A 63 12.35 20.47 11.54
C ALA A 63 12.37 19.67 12.86
N ILE A 64 13.23 18.66 12.97
CA ILE A 64 13.44 17.88 14.19
C ILE A 64 13.98 18.77 15.32
N ALA A 65 14.95 19.63 15.01
CA ALA A 65 15.53 20.54 16.01
C ALA A 65 14.56 21.64 16.48
N ALA A 66 13.66 22.07 15.58
CA ALA A 66 12.75 23.20 15.84
C ALA A 66 11.41 22.79 16.47
N THR A 67 11.08 21.48 16.54
CA THR A 67 9.76 21.01 16.99
C THR A 67 9.84 19.89 18.01
N ASP A 68 8.78 19.72 18.79
CA ASP A 68 8.57 18.60 19.71
C ASP A 68 7.83 17.40 19.04
N ALA A 69 7.93 17.27 17.71
CA ALA A 69 7.33 16.17 16.97
C ALA A 69 7.83 14.82 17.48
N GLU A 70 6.93 13.87 17.63
CA GLU A 70 7.22 12.49 18.06
C GLU A 70 7.26 11.51 16.88
N ALA A 71 6.73 11.92 15.73
CA ALA A 71 6.63 11.09 14.53
C ALA A 71 7.00 11.84 13.24
N VAL A 72 7.33 11.08 12.21
CA VAL A 72 7.60 11.56 10.84
C VAL A 72 6.74 10.78 9.85
N VAL A 73 6.05 11.49 8.95
CA VAL A 73 5.39 10.89 7.78
C VAL A 73 6.23 11.20 6.54
N VAL A 74 6.62 10.15 5.80
CA VAL A 74 7.51 10.26 4.63
C VAL A 74 6.73 9.97 3.36
N ALA A 75 6.55 10.97 2.49
CA ALA A 75 5.85 10.90 1.21
C ALA A 75 6.73 11.41 0.07
N LEU A 76 7.88 10.78 -0.09
CA LEU A 76 8.93 11.10 -1.05
C LEU A 76 8.95 10.12 -2.24
N PRO A 77 9.72 10.40 -3.31
CA PRO A 77 10.08 9.37 -4.30
C PRO A 77 10.87 8.22 -3.66
N LEU A 78 10.59 6.99 -4.09
CA LEU A 78 11.17 5.75 -3.56
C LEU A 78 12.69 5.77 -3.31
N PRO A 79 13.55 6.33 -4.20
CA PRO A 79 15.00 6.35 -3.94
C PRO A 79 15.44 7.14 -2.70
N LEU A 80 14.57 7.99 -2.16
CA LEU A 80 14.87 8.81 -0.97
C LEU A 80 14.33 8.19 0.32
N HIS A 81 13.52 7.14 0.24
CA HIS A 81 12.85 6.53 1.37
C HIS A 81 13.82 6.08 2.45
N ALA A 82 14.77 5.22 2.10
CA ALA A 82 15.66 4.59 3.09
C ALA A 82 16.50 5.61 3.86
N ALA A 83 17.03 6.63 3.19
CA ALA A 83 17.85 7.66 3.82
C ALA A 83 17.05 8.49 4.85
N VAL A 84 15.87 8.98 4.47
CA VAL A 84 15.04 9.85 5.31
C VAL A 84 14.42 9.07 6.48
N VAL A 85 13.98 7.82 6.25
CA VAL A 85 13.48 6.96 7.32
C VAL A 85 14.56 6.65 8.35
N ARG A 86 15.78 6.35 7.87
CA ARG A 86 16.95 6.12 8.75
C ARG A 86 17.24 7.34 9.62
N GLU A 87 17.28 8.55 9.03
CA GLU A 87 17.49 9.81 9.75
C GLU A 87 16.43 9.99 10.85
N ALA A 88 15.15 9.83 10.52
CA ALA A 88 14.04 9.97 11.46
C ALA A 88 14.13 8.95 12.62
N LEU A 89 14.37 7.66 12.32
CA LEU A 89 14.49 6.60 13.32
C LEU A 89 15.68 6.83 14.26
N LEU A 90 16.84 7.23 13.71
CA LEU A 90 18.04 7.55 14.53
C LEU A 90 17.84 8.79 15.40
N ALA A 91 16.98 9.72 14.98
CA ALA A 91 16.55 10.85 15.80
C ALA A 91 15.45 10.46 16.82
N GLY A 92 15.16 9.18 16.98
CA GLY A 92 14.20 8.66 17.95
C GLY A 92 12.73 8.92 17.59
N LYS A 93 12.41 9.15 16.31
CA LYS A 93 11.03 9.40 15.87
C LYS A 93 10.36 8.10 15.41
N HIS A 94 9.03 7.99 15.63
CA HIS A 94 8.20 6.99 14.96
C HIS A 94 8.05 7.37 13.50
N VAL A 95 7.93 6.39 12.59
CA VAL A 95 7.89 6.66 11.16
C VAL A 95 6.72 5.95 10.48
N LEU A 96 5.93 6.72 9.72
CA LEU A 96 4.99 6.25 8.73
C LEU A 96 5.54 6.62 7.34
N ILE A 97 5.75 5.62 6.49
CA ILE A 97 6.30 5.81 5.15
C ILE A 97 5.33 5.38 4.06
N GLU A 98 5.27 6.15 2.96
CA GLU A 98 4.53 5.74 1.77
C GLU A 98 5.11 4.49 1.10
N LYS A 99 4.23 3.78 0.43
CA LYS A 99 4.62 2.62 -0.40
C LYS A 99 5.26 3.08 -1.74
N PRO A 100 6.11 2.27 -2.37
CA PRO A 100 6.74 1.03 -1.86
C PRO A 100 7.70 1.33 -0.70
N PHE A 101 7.88 0.37 0.20
CA PHE A 101 8.66 0.60 1.43
C PHE A 101 10.09 1.07 1.14
N THR A 102 10.87 0.26 0.42
CA THR A 102 12.28 0.53 0.06
C THR A 102 12.56 0.03 -1.35
N GLN A 103 13.76 0.36 -1.89
CA GLN A 103 14.20 -0.16 -3.18
C GLN A 103 14.67 -1.61 -3.10
N THR A 104 15.22 -2.04 -1.96
CA THR A 104 15.77 -3.37 -1.77
C THR A 104 15.35 -3.99 -0.43
N LEU A 105 15.38 -5.31 -0.33
CA LEU A 105 15.15 -6.03 0.93
C LEU A 105 16.20 -5.69 1.98
N GLU A 106 17.46 -5.47 1.59
CA GLU A 106 18.55 -5.09 2.50
C GLU A 106 18.24 -3.76 3.20
N GLU A 107 17.78 -2.75 2.46
CA GLU A 107 17.34 -1.48 3.04
C GLU A 107 16.19 -1.70 4.03
N ALA A 108 15.18 -2.50 3.66
CA ALA A 108 14.03 -2.80 4.49
C ALA A 108 14.45 -3.46 5.81
N HIS A 109 15.27 -4.50 5.76
CA HIS A 109 15.81 -5.18 6.94
C HIS A 109 16.60 -4.22 7.84
N SER A 110 17.45 -3.39 7.24
CA SER A 110 18.24 -2.39 7.98
C SER A 110 17.36 -1.42 8.76
N LEU A 111 16.30 -0.88 8.11
CA LEU A 111 15.37 0.08 8.73
C LEU A 111 14.54 -0.57 9.83
N VAL A 112 14.03 -1.78 9.60
CA VAL A 112 13.30 -2.55 10.62
C VAL A 112 14.18 -2.80 11.83
N GLY A 113 15.44 -3.23 11.62
CA GLY A 113 16.38 -3.44 12.71
C GLY A 113 16.68 -2.17 13.53
N ILE A 114 16.72 -0.99 12.89
CA ILE A 114 16.87 0.29 13.61
C ILE A 114 15.61 0.58 14.43
N ALA A 115 14.42 0.46 13.84
CA ALA A 115 13.15 0.73 14.51
C ALA A 115 12.97 -0.13 15.76
N GLU A 116 13.26 -1.42 15.66
CA GLU A 116 13.17 -2.38 16.77
C GLU A 116 14.15 -2.07 17.91
N ARG A 117 15.43 -1.84 17.58
CA ARG A 117 16.44 -1.50 18.59
C ARG A 117 16.14 -0.17 19.31
N SER A 118 15.49 0.77 18.62
CA SER A 118 15.10 2.05 19.20
C SER A 118 13.68 2.04 19.81
N SER A 119 12.98 0.91 19.73
CA SER A 119 11.57 0.79 20.16
C SER A 119 10.68 1.85 19.52
N ARG A 120 10.86 2.07 18.20
CA ARG A 120 10.05 3.00 17.42
C ARG A 120 9.11 2.24 16.48
N VAL A 121 7.91 2.76 16.34
CA VAL A 121 6.94 2.27 15.36
C VAL A 121 7.45 2.65 13.97
N LEU A 122 7.59 1.66 13.09
CA LEU A 122 7.82 1.82 11.67
C LEU A 122 6.67 1.16 10.92
N MET A 123 5.88 1.94 10.21
CA MET A 123 4.69 1.51 9.48
C MET A 123 4.79 1.92 8.02
N VAL A 124 4.32 1.07 7.11
CA VAL A 124 4.22 1.37 5.67
C VAL A 124 2.76 1.67 5.32
N SER A 125 2.54 2.67 4.48
CA SER A 125 1.20 3.13 4.09
C SER A 125 0.52 2.17 3.10
N GLN A 126 0.17 0.96 3.55
CA GLN A 126 -0.64 0.00 2.80
C GLN A 126 -2.13 0.30 3.00
N ASN A 127 -2.56 1.40 2.42
CA ASN A 127 -3.88 1.98 2.62
C ASN A 127 -5.03 1.09 2.18
N TYR A 128 -4.80 0.11 1.27
CA TYR A 128 -5.85 -0.80 0.82
C TYR A 128 -6.33 -1.77 1.91
N ARG A 129 -5.56 -1.98 2.96
CA ARG A 129 -6.01 -2.73 4.15
C ARG A 129 -7.16 -2.04 4.90
N PHE A 130 -7.34 -0.73 4.69
CA PHE A 130 -8.34 0.09 5.38
C PHE A 130 -9.55 0.39 4.48
N PHE A 131 -10.00 -0.62 3.74
CA PHE A 131 -11.23 -0.63 2.98
C PHE A 131 -12.18 -1.71 3.52
N ALA A 132 -13.49 -1.51 3.40
CA ALA A 132 -14.48 -2.41 3.99
C ALA A 132 -14.44 -3.80 3.35
N ALA A 133 -14.37 -3.90 2.03
CA ALA A 133 -14.41 -5.19 1.34
C ALA A 133 -13.20 -6.08 1.64
N PRO A 134 -11.93 -5.62 1.64
CA PRO A 134 -10.80 -6.46 2.03
C PRO A 134 -10.89 -6.97 3.47
N GLN A 135 -11.36 -6.13 4.41
CA GLN A 135 -11.52 -6.54 5.81
C GLN A 135 -12.62 -7.60 5.97
N ALA A 136 -13.73 -7.42 5.26
CA ALA A 136 -14.80 -8.42 5.21
C ALA A 136 -14.34 -9.72 4.53
N ALA A 137 -13.53 -9.64 3.46
CA ALA A 137 -12.97 -10.82 2.80
C ALA A 137 -12.02 -11.60 3.73
N TYR A 138 -11.15 -10.89 4.48
CA TYR A 138 -10.32 -11.50 5.52
C TYR A 138 -11.16 -12.27 6.54
N GLN A 139 -12.24 -11.64 7.05
CA GLN A 139 -13.10 -12.29 8.05
C GLN A 139 -13.84 -13.50 7.45
N PHE A 140 -14.30 -13.38 6.19
CA PHE A 140 -14.96 -14.48 5.48
C PHE A 140 -14.07 -15.71 5.35
N VAL A 141 -12.79 -15.51 5.04
CA VAL A 141 -11.80 -16.61 4.96
C VAL A 141 -11.54 -17.21 6.33
N ARG A 142 -11.35 -16.38 7.35
CA ARG A 142 -11.08 -16.85 8.73
C ARG A 142 -12.23 -17.66 9.32
N ASP A 143 -13.45 -17.25 9.05
CA ASP A 143 -14.65 -17.93 9.57
C ASP A 143 -15.01 -19.20 8.78
N ALA A 144 -14.27 -19.48 7.70
CA ALA A 144 -14.47 -20.63 6.82
C ALA A 144 -15.93 -20.80 6.35
N TRP A 145 -16.62 -19.70 6.04
CA TRP A 145 -18.05 -19.69 5.71
C TRP A 145 -18.44 -20.65 4.59
N PHE A 146 -17.56 -20.83 3.61
CA PHE A 146 -17.79 -21.75 2.48
C PHE A 146 -16.83 -22.95 2.47
N GLY A 147 -16.24 -23.29 3.63
CA GLY A 147 -15.25 -24.35 3.73
C GLY A 147 -13.86 -23.89 3.29
N GLN A 148 -13.07 -24.78 2.72
CA GLN A 148 -11.70 -24.50 2.31
C GLN A 148 -11.66 -23.62 1.06
N LEU A 149 -10.77 -22.62 1.06
CA LEU A 149 -10.43 -21.83 -0.11
C LEU A 149 -9.45 -22.61 -0.99
N HIS A 150 -9.67 -22.62 -2.30
CA HIS A 150 -8.83 -23.33 -3.27
C HIS A 150 -8.11 -22.40 -4.22
N THR A 151 -8.83 -21.43 -4.79
CA THR A 151 -8.32 -20.57 -5.85
C THR A 151 -8.76 -19.13 -5.64
N VAL A 152 -7.85 -18.20 -5.94
CA VAL A 152 -8.14 -16.76 -5.98
C VAL A 152 -7.76 -16.21 -7.34
N GLN A 153 -8.64 -15.43 -7.94
CA GLN A 153 -8.37 -14.67 -9.15
C GLN A 153 -8.39 -13.18 -8.82
N VAL A 154 -7.35 -12.47 -9.24
CA VAL A 154 -7.23 -11.02 -9.07
C VAL A 154 -6.98 -10.38 -10.43
N ASP A 155 -7.83 -9.43 -10.80
CA ASP A 155 -7.75 -8.73 -12.08
C ASP A 155 -7.69 -7.22 -11.86
N PHE A 156 -6.59 -6.59 -12.27
CA PHE A 156 -6.40 -5.15 -12.28
C PHE A 156 -6.21 -4.64 -13.70
N ARG A 157 -7.02 -3.67 -14.12
CA ARG A 157 -6.97 -3.07 -15.45
C ARG A 157 -7.18 -1.57 -15.39
N LEU A 158 -6.27 -0.84 -16.00
CA LEU A 158 -6.38 0.58 -16.24
C LEU A 158 -5.64 0.95 -17.54
N ASN A 159 -6.16 1.92 -18.28
CA ASN A 159 -5.39 2.60 -19.31
C ASN A 159 -4.82 3.89 -18.72
N ALA A 160 -3.62 3.79 -18.14
CA ALA A 160 -3.00 4.92 -17.46
C ALA A 160 -2.74 6.10 -18.40
N VAL A 161 -2.46 5.86 -19.66
CA VAL A 161 -2.27 6.92 -20.67
C VAL A 161 -3.58 7.68 -20.90
N ALA A 162 -4.69 6.97 -21.05
CA ALA A 162 -6.01 7.58 -21.21
C ALA A 162 -6.47 8.33 -19.94
N GLU A 163 -6.03 7.90 -18.76
CA GLU A 163 -6.28 8.57 -17.48
C GLU A 163 -5.32 9.75 -17.20
N GLY A 164 -4.45 10.10 -18.17
CA GLY A 164 -3.56 11.27 -18.08
C GLY A 164 -2.24 11.04 -17.34
N TYR A 165 -1.81 9.78 -17.16
CA TYR A 165 -0.48 9.48 -16.64
C TYR A 165 0.56 9.71 -17.73
N GLY A 166 1.49 10.65 -17.50
CA GLY A 166 2.49 11.06 -18.48
C GLY A 166 3.81 10.30 -18.37
N ASP A 167 4.82 10.82 -19.07
CA ASP A 167 6.14 10.22 -19.28
C ASP A 167 6.83 9.76 -18.00
N ARG A 168 6.67 10.53 -16.91
CA ARG A 168 7.27 10.18 -15.61
C ARG A 168 6.78 8.82 -15.10
N HIS A 169 5.50 8.51 -15.26
CA HIS A 169 4.93 7.22 -14.87
C HIS A 169 5.37 6.11 -15.84
N GLN A 170 5.48 6.43 -17.12
CA GLN A 170 5.90 5.49 -18.16
C GLN A 170 7.38 5.09 -18.03
N ALA A 171 8.20 5.93 -17.38
CA ALA A 171 9.61 5.69 -17.11
C ALA A 171 9.88 5.01 -15.75
N LEU A 172 8.86 4.71 -14.95
CA LEU A 172 9.05 4.03 -13.66
C LEU A 172 9.70 2.65 -13.84
N PRO A 173 10.62 2.24 -12.98
CA PRO A 173 11.12 0.88 -12.95
C PRO A 173 10.00 -0.08 -12.51
N ASN A 174 9.76 -1.14 -13.31
CA ASN A 174 8.72 -2.15 -13.06
C ASN A 174 7.36 -1.56 -12.66
N PRO A 175 6.76 -0.67 -13.49
CA PRO A 175 5.64 0.18 -13.08
C PRO A 175 4.42 -0.61 -12.58
N LEU A 176 4.16 -1.79 -13.12
CA LEU A 176 3.08 -2.63 -12.61
C LEU A 176 3.48 -3.33 -11.30
N LEU A 177 4.62 -4.03 -11.29
CA LEU A 177 4.99 -4.91 -10.17
C LEU A 177 5.33 -4.12 -8.90
N ALA A 178 6.11 -3.04 -9.03
CA ALA A 178 6.61 -2.28 -7.89
C ALA A 178 5.68 -1.15 -7.45
N ASP A 179 4.90 -0.53 -8.34
CA ASP A 179 4.06 0.62 -7.97
C ASP A 179 2.61 0.23 -7.68
N MET A 180 2.03 -0.72 -8.45
CA MET A 180 0.62 -1.11 -8.31
C MET A 180 0.41 -2.48 -7.67
N ALA A 181 1.06 -3.53 -8.19
CA ALA A 181 0.84 -4.87 -7.71
C ALA A 181 1.28 -5.06 -6.25
N VAL A 182 2.19 -4.22 -5.75
CA VAL A 182 2.57 -4.18 -4.33
C VAL A 182 1.37 -4.05 -3.39
N HIS A 183 0.34 -3.30 -3.76
CA HIS A 183 -0.92 -3.21 -3.00
C HIS A 183 -1.71 -4.52 -3.06
N HIS A 184 -1.76 -5.16 -4.22
CA HIS A 184 -2.50 -6.41 -4.40
C HIS A 184 -1.79 -7.57 -3.71
N PHE A 185 -0.46 -7.62 -3.73
CA PHE A 185 0.31 -8.62 -2.99
C PHE A 185 0.14 -8.46 -1.47
N ASP A 186 0.13 -7.23 -0.99
CA ASP A 186 -0.15 -6.93 0.41
C ASP A 186 -1.57 -7.38 0.82
N LEU A 187 -2.57 -7.12 -0.04
CA LEU A 187 -3.94 -7.60 0.20
C LEU A 187 -4.06 -9.13 0.15
N MET A 188 -3.34 -9.82 -0.77
CA MET A 188 -3.33 -11.28 -0.80
C MET A 188 -2.86 -11.84 0.54
N ARG A 189 -1.74 -11.34 1.06
CA ARG A 189 -1.19 -11.72 2.35
C ARG A 189 -2.18 -11.45 3.49
N MET A 190 -2.76 -10.25 3.52
CA MET A 190 -3.72 -9.87 4.54
C MET A 190 -4.97 -10.76 4.51
N VAL A 191 -5.59 -10.92 3.33
CA VAL A 191 -6.87 -11.65 3.19
C VAL A 191 -6.71 -13.14 3.45
N LEU A 192 -5.60 -13.74 2.98
CA LEU A 192 -5.32 -15.16 3.18
C LEU A 192 -4.72 -15.46 4.57
N GLY A 193 -4.12 -14.46 5.23
CA GLY A 193 -3.48 -14.62 6.54
C GLY A 193 -2.17 -15.41 6.49
N GLU A 194 -1.58 -15.56 5.30
CA GLU A 194 -0.33 -16.29 5.06
C GLU A 194 0.48 -15.66 3.93
N ASP A 195 1.77 -16.00 3.85
CA ASP A 195 2.68 -15.55 2.81
C ASP A 195 2.83 -16.61 1.72
N PRO A 196 2.88 -16.24 0.41
CA PRO A 196 3.12 -17.21 -0.65
C PRO A 196 4.56 -17.73 -0.59
N VAL A 197 4.76 -19.00 -0.96
CA VAL A 197 6.06 -19.67 -0.93
C VAL A 197 6.78 -19.72 -2.27
N GLU A 198 6.01 -19.59 -3.36
CA GLU A 198 6.51 -19.74 -4.73
C GLU A 198 5.65 -18.93 -5.70
N LEU A 199 6.27 -18.38 -6.75
CA LEU A 199 5.54 -17.76 -7.84
C LEU A 199 6.19 -17.97 -9.21
N SER A 200 5.37 -17.83 -10.26
CA SER A 200 5.78 -17.70 -11.65
C SER A 200 5.17 -16.42 -12.21
N CYS A 201 6.00 -15.55 -12.80
CA CYS A 201 5.59 -14.25 -13.32
C CYS A 201 6.06 -14.07 -14.77
N ARG A 202 5.15 -13.64 -15.63
CA ARG A 202 5.45 -13.12 -16.96
C ARG A 202 5.02 -11.68 -17.05
N ALA A 203 5.99 -10.76 -17.16
CA ALA A 203 5.72 -9.36 -17.43
C ALA A 203 6.20 -8.99 -18.85
N TRP A 204 5.46 -8.12 -19.53
CA TRP A 204 5.76 -7.73 -20.92
C TRP A 204 5.34 -6.31 -21.24
N ILE A 205 5.91 -5.78 -22.33
CA ILE A 205 5.51 -4.52 -22.94
C ILE A 205 4.68 -4.85 -24.18
N PRO A 206 3.38 -4.52 -24.24
CA PRO A 206 2.57 -4.68 -25.44
C PRO A 206 3.10 -3.82 -26.59
N ARG A 207 2.92 -4.32 -27.83
CA ARG A 207 3.34 -3.56 -29.02
C ARG A 207 2.64 -2.20 -29.07
N GLY A 208 3.42 -1.13 -29.26
CA GLY A 208 2.92 0.25 -29.30
C GLY A 208 2.67 0.88 -27.94
N SER A 209 3.02 0.20 -26.86
CA SER A 209 2.97 0.79 -25.51
C SER A 209 4.04 1.87 -25.35
N PRO A 210 3.75 3.02 -24.69
CA PRO A 210 4.74 4.06 -24.44
C PRO A 210 5.63 3.77 -23.22
N TYR A 211 5.38 2.66 -22.51
CA TYR A 211 6.14 2.31 -21.32
C TYR A 211 7.54 1.80 -21.65
N GLN A 212 8.54 2.22 -20.85
CA GLN A 212 9.93 1.78 -20.98
C GLN A 212 10.19 0.43 -20.30
N MET A 213 9.39 0.09 -19.28
CA MET A 213 9.43 -1.16 -18.54
C MET A 213 8.06 -1.84 -18.57
N PRO A 214 7.96 -3.16 -18.33
CA PRO A 214 6.72 -3.92 -18.47
C PRO A 214 5.53 -3.33 -17.66
N PRO A 215 4.48 -2.82 -18.34
CA PRO A 215 3.28 -2.33 -17.71
C PRO A 215 2.20 -3.42 -17.52
N CYS A 216 2.47 -4.65 -17.97
CA CYS A 216 1.56 -5.79 -17.90
C CYS A 216 2.24 -6.98 -17.26
N ALA A 217 1.50 -7.77 -16.47
CA ALA A 217 1.96 -9.05 -15.96
C ALA A 217 0.82 -10.04 -15.75
N VAL A 218 1.18 -11.33 -15.81
CA VAL A 218 0.40 -12.47 -15.29
C VAL A 218 1.29 -13.20 -14.28
N ILE A 219 0.72 -13.54 -13.15
CA ILE A 219 1.45 -14.17 -12.04
C ILE A 219 0.60 -15.31 -11.46
N VAL A 220 1.24 -16.43 -11.19
CA VAL A 220 0.66 -17.52 -10.41
C VAL A 220 1.45 -17.62 -9.11
N LEU A 221 0.77 -17.53 -7.97
CA LEU A 221 1.37 -17.65 -6.65
C LEU A 221 0.80 -18.88 -5.94
N THR A 222 1.65 -19.62 -5.23
CA THR A 222 1.26 -20.78 -4.42
C THR A 222 1.49 -20.46 -2.95
N PHE A 223 0.48 -20.75 -2.14
CA PHE A 223 0.49 -20.53 -0.69
C PHE A 223 0.68 -21.83 0.09
N PRO A 224 1.17 -21.80 1.35
CA PRO A 224 1.39 -23.01 2.16
C PRO A 224 0.13 -23.86 2.37
N SER A 225 -1.06 -23.23 2.45
CA SER A 225 -2.36 -23.90 2.53
C SER A 225 -2.73 -24.71 1.28
N GLY A 226 -1.98 -24.55 0.19
CA GLY A 226 -2.31 -25.10 -1.13
C GLY A 226 -3.17 -24.18 -1.99
N VAL A 227 -3.58 -23.03 -1.50
CA VAL A 227 -4.28 -22.01 -2.28
C VAL A 227 -3.39 -21.52 -3.43
N VAL A 228 -3.98 -21.43 -4.62
CA VAL A 228 -3.33 -20.87 -5.81
C VAL A 228 -4.00 -19.55 -6.18
N VAL A 229 -3.20 -18.50 -6.28
CA VAL A 229 -3.66 -17.17 -6.73
C VAL A 229 -3.21 -16.91 -8.15
N ASN A 230 -4.17 -16.58 -9.04
CA ASN A 230 -3.94 -16.08 -10.38
C ASN A 230 -4.10 -14.56 -10.38
N TYR A 231 -3.03 -13.84 -10.66
CA TYR A 231 -3.04 -12.38 -10.80
C TYR A 231 -2.85 -11.97 -12.24
N ARG A 232 -3.68 -11.03 -12.72
CA ARG A 232 -3.46 -10.29 -13.94
C ARG A 232 -3.47 -8.80 -13.65
N GLY A 233 -2.45 -8.08 -14.13
CA GLY A 233 -2.37 -6.64 -14.02
C GLY A 233 -2.00 -5.97 -15.33
N SER A 234 -2.59 -4.80 -15.62
CA SER A 234 -2.27 -4.00 -16.81
C SER A 234 -2.50 -2.49 -16.58
N TRP A 235 -1.50 -1.68 -16.93
CA TRP A 235 -1.58 -0.22 -17.03
C TRP A 235 -1.99 0.28 -18.43
N VAL A 236 -2.20 -0.61 -19.39
CA VAL A 236 -2.47 -0.24 -20.80
C VAL A 236 -3.65 -1.01 -21.38
N ASP A 237 -4.53 -1.52 -20.55
CA ASP A 237 -5.70 -2.29 -20.98
C ASP A 237 -6.77 -1.37 -21.59
N GLN A 238 -7.34 -1.77 -22.74
CA GLN A 238 -8.41 -1.02 -23.41
C GLN A 238 -9.81 -1.42 -22.93
N ALA A 239 -9.94 -2.52 -22.18
CA ALA A 239 -11.22 -2.92 -21.59
C ALA A 239 -11.62 -1.98 -20.45
N PRO A 240 -12.89 -2.00 -20.01
CA PRO A 240 -13.34 -1.18 -18.89
C PRO A 240 -12.44 -1.38 -17.66
N LYS A 241 -12.01 -0.26 -17.06
CA LYS A 241 -11.14 -0.28 -15.88
C LYS A 241 -11.78 -1.02 -14.72
N THR A 242 -10.95 -1.59 -13.88
CA THR A 242 -11.35 -2.13 -12.58
C THR A 242 -11.28 -1.03 -11.52
N PRO A 243 -11.91 -1.20 -10.33
CA PRO A 243 -11.51 -0.48 -9.14
C PRO A 243 -10.01 -0.69 -8.83
N TRP A 244 -9.42 0.22 -8.07
CA TRP A 244 -7.98 0.23 -7.80
C TRP A 244 -7.49 -0.98 -7.02
N ALA A 245 -8.29 -1.53 -6.11
CA ALA A 245 -7.96 -2.78 -5.42
C ALA A 245 -8.13 -4.02 -6.31
N GLY A 246 -8.55 -3.86 -7.57
CA GLY A 246 -8.82 -4.95 -8.51
C GLY A 246 -10.20 -5.57 -8.33
N ARG A 247 -10.47 -6.58 -9.16
CA ARG A 247 -11.62 -7.48 -9.03
C ARG A 247 -11.12 -8.81 -8.50
N TRP A 248 -11.73 -9.28 -7.44
CA TRP A 248 -11.37 -10.51 -6.76
C TRP A 248 -12.48 -11.52 -6.88
N GLN A 249 -12.11 -12.75 -7.21
CA GLN A 249 -12.94 -13.94 -7.11
C GLN A 249 -12.19 -14.97 -6.28
N MET A 250 -12.84 -15.52 -5.29
CA MET A 250 -12.30 -16.51 -4.37
C MET A 250 -13.21 -17.74 -4.36
N ASP A 251 -12.68 -18.90 -4.74
CA ASP A 251 -13.45 -20.13 -4.95
C ASP A 251 -13.17 -21.12 -3.82
N PHE A 252 -14.25 -21.54 -3.14
CA PHE A 252 -14.25 -22.40 -1.96
C PHE A 252 -15.02 -23.70 -2.22
N ASP A 253 -15.01 -24.63 -1.25
CA ASP A 253 -15.78 -25.89 -1.32
C ASP A 253 -17.26 -25.70 -1.63
N GLN A 254 -17.90 -24.66 -1.06
CA GLN A 254 -19.35 -24.50 -1.07
C GLN A 254 -19.84 -23.28 -1.84
N GLY A 255 -18.95 -22.59 -2.55
CA GLY A 255 -19.33 -21.41 -3.33
C GLY A 255 -18.15 -20.47 -3.62
N SER A 256 -18.48 -19.27 -4.08
CA SER A 256 -17.49 -18.25 -4.42
C SER A 256 -17.82 -16.93 -3.76
N LEU A 257 -16.78 -16.19 -3.41
CA LEU A 257 -16.84 -14.81 -2.93
C LEU A 257 -16.29 -13.90 -4.02
N PHE A 258 -16.98 -12.80 -4.30
CA PHE A 258 -16.55 -11.75 -5.23
C PHE A 258 -16.49 -10.42 -4.49
N TRP A 259 -15.41 -9.64 -4.69
CA TRP A 259 -15.34 -8.33 -4.10
C TRP A 259 -14.48 -7.35 -4.93
N THR A 260 -14.73 -6.06 -4.70
CA THR A 260 -13.94 -4.93 -5.22
C THR A 260 -13.89 -3.83 -4.17
N ALA A 261 -12.83 -3.05 -4.17
CA ALA A 261 -12.67 -1.90 -3.28
C ALA A 261 -11.94 -0.75 -3.96
N ARG A 262 -11.99 0.41 -3.35
CA ARG A 262 -11.32 1.63 -3.79
C ARG A 262 -11.69 2.02 -5.22
N GLY A 263 -12.89 2.52 -5.39
CA GLY A 263 -13.33 3.14 -6.64
C GLY A 263 -12.65 4.49 -6.92
N ASP A 264 -13.24 5.28 -7.80
CA ASP A 264 -12.81 6.64 -8.09
C ASP A 264 -13.17 7.60 -6.96
N ARG A 265 -12.55 8.78 -6.94
CA ARG A 265 -12.88 9.82 -5.95
C ARG A 265 -14.30 10.40 -6.17
N PRO A 266 -15.05 10.77 -5.12
CA PRO A 266 -14.64 10.72 -3.71
C PRO A 266 -14.55 9.28 -3.17
N LEU A 267 -13.53 9.00 -2.34
CA LEU A 267 -13.35 7.69 -1.72
C LEU A 267 -14.36 7.53 -0.57
N VAL A 268 -15.31 6.64 -0.75
CA VAL A 268 -16.36 6.35 0.23
C VAL A 268 -16.59 4.84 0.36
N ASN A 269 -16.95 4.37 1.55
CA ASN A 269 -17.28 2.95 1.81
C ASN A 269 -18.33 2.40 0.82
N ALA A 270 -19.28 3.23 0.41
CA ALA A 270 -20.34 2.85 -0.52
C ALA A 270 -19.85 2.45 -1.93
N GLN A 271 -18.59 2.60 -2.26
CA GLN A 271 -18.01 2.11 -3.53
C GLN A 271 -17.48 0.69 -3.43
N ASP A 272 -17.22 0.20 -2.22
CA ASP A 272 -16.84 -1.19 -2.01
C ASP A 272 -18.02 -2.11 -2.30
N ARG A 273 -17.75 -3.25 -2.88
CA ARG A 273 -18.76 -4.25 -3.25
C ARG A 273 -18.30 -5.63 -2.85
N MET A 274 -19.26 -6.41 -2.35
CA MET A 274 -19.06 -7.82 -2.06
C MET A 274 -20.32 -8.60 -2.46
N SER A 275 -20.12 -9.78 -3.00
CA SER A 275 -21.21 -10.72 -3.27
C SER A 275 -20.71 -12.15 -3.10
N ILE A 276 -21.62 -13.04 -2.76
CA ILE A 276 -21.40 -14.48 -2.68
C ILE A 276 -22.23 -15.20 -3.72
N ARG A 277 -21.77 -16.39 -4.10
CA ARG A 277 -22.53 -17.32 -4.88
C ARG A 277 -22.39 -18.72 -4.28
N ARG A 278 -23.45 -19.25 -3.69
CA ARG A 278 -23.49 -20.64 -3.25
C ARG A 278 -23.56 -21.58 -4.45
N LEU A 279 -23.20 -22.84 -4.25
CA LEU A 279 -23.35 -23.85 -5.31
C LEU A 279 -24.80 -23.88 -5.81
N ASN A 280 -24.96 -23.87 -7.13
CA ASN A 280 -26.27 -23.91 -7.82
C ASN A 280 -27.23 -22.74 -7.47
N SER A 281 -26.72 -21.61 -7.04
CA SER A 281 -27.50 -20.41 -6.72
C SER A 281 -27.08 -19.23 -7.56
N GLU A 282 -27.97 -18.24 -7.69
CA GLU A 282 -27.62 -16.93 -8.25
C GLU A 282 -26.73 -16.12 -7.27
N PRO A 283 -25.95 -15.17 -7.76
CA PRO A 283 -25.16 -14.30 -6.92
C PRO A 283 -26.04 -13.46 -5.99
N GLU A 284 -25.60 -13.34 -4.74
CA GLU A 284 -26.23 -12.52 -3.69
C GLU A 284 -25.26 -11.42 -3.23
N SER A 285 -25.71 -10.16 -3.26
CA SER A 285 -24.94 -9.04 -2.73
C SER A 285 -24.89 -9.08 -1.22
N LEU A 286 -23.71 -8.87 -0.63
CA LEU A 286 -23.54 -8.69 0.80
C LEU A 286 -23.42 -7.22 1.15
N GLU A 287 -24.12 -6.81 2.20
CA GLU A 287 -23.92 -5.50 2.81
C GLU A 287 -22.61 -5.50 3.58
N LEU A 288 -21.83 -4.45 3.41
CA LEU A 288 -20.54 -4.30 4.07
C LEU A 288 -20.66 -3.32 5.24
N GLU A 289 -20.17 -3.73 6.39
CA GLU A 289 -20.01 -2.81 7.52
C GLU A 289 -19.00 -1.70 7.14
N PRO A 290 -19.39 -0.42 7.27
CA PRO A 290 -18.52 0.67 6.91
C PRO A 290 -17.33 0.79 7.88
N VAL A 291 -16.12 0.95 7.36
CA VAL A 291 -14.97 1.31 8.19
C VAL A 291 -15.03 2.78 8.56
N LEU A 292 -14.79 3.09 9.84
CA LEU A 292 -14.86 4.46 10.35
C LEU A 292 -13.77 5.36 9.79
N LYS A 293 -12.58 4.82 9.61
CA LYS A 293 -11.40 5.50 9.06
C LYS A 293 -11.00 4.79 7.77
N TYR A 294 -11.32 5.39 6.66
CA TYR A 294 -11.19 4.81 5.33
C TYR A 294 -9.92 5.29 4.64
N ASP A 295 -9.25 4.42 3.84
CA ASP A 295 -8.02 4.76 3.09
C ASP A 295 -6.87 5.22 4.01
N ARG A 296 -6.12 6.22 3.63
CA ARG A 296 -4.98 6.77 4.38
C ARG A 296 -5.36 7.37 5.74
N LEU A 297 -6.62 7.72 5.93
CA LEU A 297 -7.08 8.13 7.25
C LEU A 297 -7.06 6.94 8.23
N GLY A 298 -7.41 5.74 7.75
CA GLY A 298 -7.26 4.49 8.52
C GLY A 298 -5.81 4.15 8.81
N VAL A 299 -4.92 4.38 7.84
CA VAL A 299 -3.45 4.22 8.03
C VAL A 299 -2.95 5.14 9.15
N LEU A 300 -3.32 6.43 9.08
CA LEU A 300 -2.90 7.43 10.08
C LEU A 300 -3.43 7.11 11.49
N ASP A 301 -4.68 6.67 11.57
CA ASP A 301 -5.31 6.24 12.82
C ASP A 301 -4.59 5.03 13.43
N ALA A 302 -4.36 3.98 12.61
CA ALA A 302 -3.65 2.78 13.05
C ALA A 302 -2.21 3.09 13.52
N PHE A 303 -1.53 4.00 12.84
CA PHE A 303 -0.21 4.49 13.26
C PHE A 303 -0.29 5.17 14.62
N GLY A 304 -1.28 6.05 14.80
CA GLY A 304 -1.52 6.74 16.07
C GLY A 304 -1.84 5.77 17.22
N VAL A 305 -2.67 4.77 16.97
CA VAL A 305 -2.99 3.74 17.96
C VAL A 305 -1.73 2.98 18.37
N ALA A 306 -0.92 2.53 17.40
CA ALA A 306 0.32 1.79 17.68
C ALA A 306 1.31 2.59 18.54
N ILE A 307 1.45 3.90 18.30
CA ILE A 307 2.31 4.78 19.10
C ILE A 307 1.77 4.92 20.54
N ARG A 308 0.48 5.17 20.69
CA ARG A 308 -0.11 5.47 22.02
C ARG A 308 -0.26 4.22 22.89
N SER A 309 -0.66 3.09 22.31
CA SER A 309 -0.91 1.86 23.07
C SER A 309 0.33 0.97 23.22
N GLY A 310 1.37 1.21 22.43
CA GLY A 310 2.53 0.32 22.34
C GLY A 310 2.22 -1.03 21.66
N ALA A 311 0.99 -1.22 21.17
CA ALA A 311 0.56 -2.44 20.49
C ALA A 311 -0.13 -2.09 19.15
N PRO A 312 0.23 -2.79 18.05
CA PRO A 312 -0.39 -2.54 16.77
C PRO A 312 -1.85 -3.00 16.75
N PRO A 313 -2.77 -2.20 16.16
CA PRO A 313 -4.15 -2.64 15.94
C PRO A 313 -4.24 -3.71 14.84
N ALA A 314 -5.44 -4.26 14.64
CA ALA A 314 -5.71 -5.15 13.52
C ALA A 314 -5.34 -4.51 12.17
N PHE A 315 -4.89 -5.33 11.23
CA PHE A 315 -4.47 -4.93 9.87
C PHE A 315 -3.29 -3.95 9.81
N PHE A 316 -2.54 -3.78 10.89
CA PHE A 316 -1.40 -2.87 10.95
C PHE A 316 -0.25 -3.34 10.03
N PRO A 317 0.12 -2.58 8.98
CA PRO A 317 1.20 -2.94 8.06
C PRO A 317 2.55 -2.45 8.61
N SER A 318 3.13 -3.17 9.57
CA SER A 318 4.46 -2.84 10.10
C SER A 318 5.54 -2.89 9.03
N GLY A 319 6.68 -2.21 9.28
CA GLY A 319 7.85 -2.35 8.42
C GLY A 319 8.31 -3.81 8.29
N ARG A 320 8.28 -4.59 9.38
CA ARG A 320 8.63 -6.03 9.36
C ARG A 320 7.65 -6.82 8.48
N ASP A 321 6.36 -6.62 8.64
CA ASP A 321 5.33 -7.27 7.82
C ASP A 321 5.51 -6.94 6.32
N ASN A 322 5.88 -5.71 5.99
CA ASN A 322 6.07 -5.27 4.59
C ASN A 322 7.31 -5.86 3.91
N ILE A 323 8.28 -6.41 4.64
CA ILE A 323 9.39 -7.14 4.03
C ILE A 323 8.86 -8.31 3.21
N SER A 324 7.88 -9.07 3.71
CA SER A 324 7.24 -10.16 2.94
C SER A 324 6.54 -9.63 1.67
N THR A 325 5.85 -8.48 1.73
CA THR A 325 5.26 -7.88 0.52
C THR A 325 6.33 -7.49 -0.50
N LEU A 326 7.46 -6.92 -0.05
CA LEU A 326 8.57 -6.56 -0.92
C LEU A 326 9.26 -7.80 -1.52
N SER A 327 9.39 -8.90 -0.75
CA SER A 327 9.92 -10.19 -1.23
C SER A 327 9.10 -10.76 -2.39
N ILE A 328 7.77 -10.60 -2.38
CA ILE A 328 6.91 -11.00 -3.50
C ILE A 328 7.21 -10.15 -4.74
N VAL A 329 7.35 -8.83 -4.59
CA VAL A 329 7.70 -7.94 -5.70
C VAL A 329 9.03 -8.33 -6.33
N GLU A 330 10.06 -8.55 -5.50
CA GLU A 330 11.39 -8.97 -5.95
C GLU A 330 11.37 -10.34 -6.66
N ALA A 331 10.66 -11.31 -6.09
CA ALA A 331 10.48 -12.63 -6.69
C ALA A 331 9.76 -12.55 -8.04
N ALA A 332 8.73 -11.69 -8.18
CA ALA A 332 8.02 -11.49 -9.44
C ALA A 332 8.92 -10.87 -10.52
N ILE A 333 9.74 -9.88 -10.16
CA ILE A 333 10.73 -9.29 -11.07
C ILE A 333 11.76 -10.34 -11.49
N ARG A 334 12.30 -11.11 -10.55
CA ARG A 334 13.27 -12.19 -10.79
C ARG A 334 12.67 -13.27 -11.70
N SER A 335 11.47 -13.77 -11.41
CA SER A 335 10.78 -14.75 -12.25
C SER A 335 10.59 -14.25 -13.68
N SER A 336 10.14 -13.00 -13.85
CA SER A 336 9.97 -12.39 -15.17
C SER A 336 11.28 -12.28 -15.94
N SER A 337 12.40 -11.96 -15.29
CA SER A 337 13.73 -11.93 -15.91
C SER A 337 14.22 -13.31 -16.34
N LEU A 338 13.75 -14.36 -15.70
CA LEU A 338 13.97 -15.78 -16.00
C LEU A 338 12.91 -16.35 -16.94
N SER A 339 12.26 -15.52 -17.75
CA SER A 339 11.24 -15.92 -18.73
C SER A 339 10.02 -16.62 -18.13
N GLY A 340 9.67 -16.31 -16.89
CA GLY A 340 8.51 -16.87 -16.20
C GLY A 340 8.80 -18.17 -15.46
N ALA A 341 10.06 -18.50 -15.24
CA ALA A 341 10.42 -19.66 -14.40
C ALA A 341 9.86 -19.50 -12.99
N SER A 342 9.44 -20.62 -12.39
CA SER A 342 9.02 -20.62 -10.98
C SER A 342 10.19 -20.28 -10.08
N VAL A 343 9.96 -19.42 -9.09
CA VAL A 343 10.95 -19.00 -8.10
C VAL A 343 10.38 -19.08 -6.70
N LYS A 344 11.17 -19.53 -5.75
CA LYS A 344 10.80 -19.47 -4.33
C LYS A 344 10.86 -18.04 -3.84
N ILE A 345 9.95 -17.70 -2.96
CA ILE A 345 9.90 -16.42 -2.26
C ILE A 345 10.66 -16.59 -0.94
N GLU A 346 11.54 -15.63 -0.66
CA GLU A 346 12.26 -15.63 0.62
C GLU A 346 11.28 -15.27 1.74
N THR A 347 11.05 -16.22 2.64
CA THR A 347 10.22 -15.99 3.83
C THR A 347 11.04 -15.28 4.90
N VAL A 348 10.47 -14.24 5.46
CA VAL A 348 11.05 -13.49 6.58
C VAL A 348 10.56 -14.11 7.88
N HIS A 349 11.47 -14.74 8.62
CA HIS A 349 11.19 -15.30 9.95
C HIS A 349 11.46 -14.30 11.06
#